data_98c7f69fc4a6060e56fce9e9d502d801
#
_entry.id   98c7f69fc4a6060e56fce9e9d502d801
#
_cell.length_a   1.000
_cell.length_b   1.000
_cell.length_c   1.000
_cell.angle_alpha   90.00
_cell.angle_beta   90.00
_cell.angle_gamma   90.00
#
_symmetry.space_group_name_H-M   'P 1'
#
loop_
_entity.id
_entity.type
_entity.pdbx_description
1 polymer ?
#
loop_
_entity_poly.entity_id
_entity_poly.type
_entity_poly.pdbx_seq_one_letter_code
_entity_poly.pdbx_strand_id
1 'polypeptide(L)'
;METRIVLGSSAEASEHAPDLVGRISLVVTSPPYHNAINYQEHAINPEVNYRSRYSQDYANEYMALLNSIWNESYVMLMNGGYLAINVGSVLDNGFHYPLGEDIITELYKSGKWEYVKTIFWNKVTAGVKRAGSVIQHPYPAYWHPNIMTEHIILVRKEGPIREPNSDVPKEWMQPVWDLAPVPPKTVNHPAPYPEDLPHRLIRMFTQEEEWVMDPFNGAGATTKAATDLGRSSIGFDIEKKYIALAKSRQKSPTSVRPKQLKVVPVNAKDFVAGPSKGKTRHGAGLGVRKK
;
A
#
# COMPACT_ATOMS: atom_id res chain seq x y z
N MET A 1 -22.35 -3.61 -9.26
CA MET A 1 -21.41 -3.09 -8.23
C MET A 1 -21.79 -3.66 -6.86
N GLU A 2 -20.88 -4.31 -6.19
CA GLU A 2 -21.11 -4.98 -4.92
C GLU A 2 -20.01 -4.63 -3.92
N THR A 3 -20.36 -4.45 -2.63
CA THR A 3 -19.37 -4.25 -1.55
C THR A 3 -19.61 -5.29 -0.46
N ARG A 4 -18.62 -6.12 -0.21
CA ARG A 4 -18.61 -7.12 0.85
C ARG A 4 -17.69 -6.68 1.98
N ILE A 5 -18.17 -6.67 3.22
CA ILE A 5 -17.36 -6.39 4.41
C ILE A 5 -17.48 -7.60 5.33
N VAL A 6 -16.38 -8.33 5.45
CA VAL A 6 -16.30 -9.66 6.05
C VAL A 6 -15.65 -9.55 7.42
N LEU A 7 -16.28 -10.11 8.44
CA LEU A 7 -15.70 -10.35 9.76
C LEU A 7 -14.95 -11.67 9.71
N GLY A 8 -13.63 -11.65 9.60
CA GLY A 8 -12.81 -12.84 9.48
C GLY A 8 -11.37 -12.53 9.12
N SER A 9 -10.53 -13.56 9.17
CA SER A 9 -9.14 -13.46 8.77
C SER A 9 -9.02 -13.45 7.25
N SER A 10 -8.25 -12.52 6.71
CA SER A 10 -7.91 -12.50 5.29
C SER A 10 -6.88 -13.57 4.88
N ALA A 11 -6.29 -14.26 5.85
CA ALA A 11 -5.49 -15.45 5.59
C ALA A 11 -6.34 -16.65 5.09
N GLU A 12 -7.67 -16.51 5.14
CA GLU A 12 -8.68 -17.49 4.68
C GLU A 12 -9.62 -16.84 3.63
N ALA A 13 -9.11 -15.83 2.89
CA ALA A 13 -9.93 -15.05 1.98
C ALA A 13 -10.59 -15.90 0.88
N SER A 14 -9.91 -16.91 0.37
CA SER A 14 -10.43 -17.84 -0.65
C SER A 14 -11.53 -18.74 -0.11
N GLU A 15 -11.54 -19.05 1.18
CA GLU A 15 -12.61 -19.81 1.84
C GLU A 15 -13.84 -18.92 2.08
N HIS A 16 -13.62 -17.67 2.49
CA HIS A 16 -14.70 -16.70 2.72
C HIS A 16 -15.40 -16.21 1.44
N ALA A 17 -14.66 -16.18 0.32
CA ALA A 17 -15.17 -15.69 -0.96
C ALA A 17 -14.64 -16.53 -2.14
N PRO A 18 -15.04 -17.83 -2.23
CA PRO A 18 -14.53 -18.74 -3.26
C PRO A 18 -14.92 -18.30 -4.68
N ASP A 19 -16.01 -17.55 -4.82
CA ASP A 19 -16.47 -17.00 -6.09
C ASP A 19 -15.59 -15.87 -6.61
N LEU A 20 -14.70 -15.31 -5.78
CA LEU A 20 -13.77 -14.24 -6.15
C LEU A 20 -12.33 -14.71 -6.36
N VAL A 21 -12.06 -15.99 -6.22
CA VAL A 21 -10.74 -16.58 -6.51
C VAL A 21 -10.35 -16.29 -7.96
N GLY A 22 -9.17 -15.68 -8.15
CA GLY A 22 -8.67 -15.30 -9.48
C GLY A 22 -9.44 -14.18 -10.18
N ARG A 23 -10.25 -13.39 -9.44
CA ARG A 23 -11.09 -12.32 -10.01
C ARG A 23 -10.79 -10.93 -9.47
N ILE A 24 -9.94 -10.80 -8.47
CA ILE A 24 -9.53 -9.52 -7.90
C ILE A 24 -8.51 -8.86 -8.84
N SER A 25 -8.77 -7.64 -9.27
CA SER A 25 -7.85 -6.88 -10.13
C SER A 25 -6.77 -6.16 -9.35
N LEU A 26 -7.10 -5.72 -8.13
CA LEU A 26 -6.19 -4.96 -7.28
C LEU A 26 -6.45 -5.28 -5.81
N VAL A 27 -5.39 -5.57 -5.09
CA VAL A 27 -5.37 -5.56 -3.62
C VAL A 27 -4.71 -4.26 -3.17
N VAL A 28 -5.40 -3.47 -2.33
CA VAL A 28 -4.84 -2.25 -1.70
C VAL A 28 -5.00 -2.38 -0.21
N THR A 29 -3.91 -2.24 0.53
CA THR A 29 -3.95 -2.44 1.96
C THR A 29 -2.86 -1.71 2.73
N SER A 30 -3.07 -1.56 4.02
CA SER A 30 -2.07 -1.12 5.00
C SER A 30 -2.13 -2.09 6.18
N PRO A 31 -1.19 -3.02 6.28
CA PRO A 31 -1.18 -3.97 7.38
C PRO A 31 -0.99 -3.25 8.72
N PRO A 32 -1.41 -3.86 9.84
CA PRO A 32 -1.07 -3.34 11.15
C PRO A 32 0.44 -3.27 11.29
N TYR A 33 0.98 -2.09 11.64
CA TYR A 33 2.42 -1.94 11.84
C TYR A 33 2.82 -2.61 13.15
N HIS A 34 3.83 -3.45 13.09
CA HIS A 34 4.41 -4.03 14.29
C HIS A 34 4.76 -2.90 15.29
N ASN A 35 4.19 -2.91 16.49
CA ASN A 35 4.33 -1.90 17.56
C ASN A 35 3.73 -0.51 17.36
N ALA A 36 3.18 -0.16 16.19
CA ALA A 36 2.57 1.16 16.00
C ALA A 36 1.27 1.33 16.79
N ILE A 37 0.61 0.22 17.11
CA ILE A 37 -0.67 0.16 17.81
C ILE A 37 -0.63 -0.97 18.84
N ASN A 38 -1.29 -0.79 19.99
CA ASN A 38 -1.40 -1.84 20.98
C ASN A 38 -2.39 -2.92 20.55
N TYR A 39 -2.00 -3.75 19.60
CA TYR A 39 -2.83 -4.86 19.11
C TYR A 39 -3.06 -5.96 20.14
N GLN A 40 -2.27 -6.02 21.24
CA GLN A 40 -2.48 -6.99 22.30
C GLN A 40 -3.81 -6.83 23.02
N GLU A 41 -4.35 -5.59 23.10
CA GLU A 41 -5.69 -5.37 23.67
C GLU A 41 -6.80 -5.91 22.77
N HIS A 42 -6.47 -6.28 21.54
CA HIS A 42 -7.41 -6.68 20.50
C HIS A 42 -7.03 -7.97 19.79
N ALA A 43 -5.94 -8.63 20.21
CA ALA A 43 -5.46 -9.85 19.57
C ALA A 43 -6.42 -11.02 19.80
N ILE A 44 -6.65 -11.81 18.75
CA ILE A 44 -7.37 -13.10 18.85
C ILE A 44 -6.61 -14.04 19.78
N ASN A 45 -5.28 -13.95 19.78
CA ASN A 45 -4.41 -14.69 20.68
C ASN A 45 -3.65 -13.72 21.60
N PRO A 46 -4.07 -13.55 22.89
CA PRO A 46 -3.42 -12.65 23.83
C PRO A 46 -2.01 -13.11 24.25
N GLU A 47 -1.61 -14.34 23.91
CA GLU A 47 -0.28 -14.87 24.20
C GLU A 47 0.77 -14.41 23.17
N VAL A 48 0.35 -13.88 22.01
CA VAL A 48 1.26 -13.39 20.99
C VAL A 48 1.72 -11.97 21.33
N ASN A 49 3.00 -11.84 21.69
CA ASN A 49 3.60 -10.54 22.03
C ASN A 49 4.06 -9.80 20.76
N TYR A 50 3.16 -9.06 20.11
CA TYR A 50 3.48 -8.23 18.93
C TYR A 50 4.45 -7.05 19.23
N ARG A 51 4.93 -6.91 20.46
CA ARG A 51 5.77 -5.79 20.91
C ARG A 51 7.24 -6.13 21.05
N SER A 52 7.65 -7.35 20.81
CA SER A 52 9.04 -7.69 21.04
C SER A 52 9.94 -7.17 19.92
N ARG A 53 11.10 -6.63 20.30
CA ARG A 53 12.17 -6.18 19.39
C ARG A 53 12.51 -7.30 18.44
N TYR A 54 12.98 -7.01 17.21
CA TYR A 54 13.62 -7.97 16.28
C TYR A 54 13.72 -9.36 16.89
N SER A 55 12.68 -9.68 17.61
CA SER A 55 12.53 -10.91 18.33
C SER A 55 12.17 -11.97 17.31
N GLN A 56 12.38 -13.17 17.71
CA GLN A 56 11.88 -14.35 17.03
C GLN A 56 10.40 -14.19 16.62
N ASP A 57 9.60 -13.44 17.42
CA ASP A 57 8.18 -13.17 17.21
C ASP A 57 7.92 -12.24 16.02
N TYR A 58 8.77 -11.22 15.76
CA TYR A 58 8.65 -10.40 14.56
C TYR A 58 8.88 -11.22 13.28
N ALA A 59 9.97 -12.00 13.25
CA ALA A 59 10.33 -12.79 12.07
C ALA A 59 9.40 -14.01 11.90
N ASN A 60 9.08 -14.72 12.98
CA ASN A 60 8.36 -15.99 12.92
C ASN A 60 6.84 -15.84 12.94
N GLU A 61 6.31 -14.84 13.64
CA GLU A 61 4.87 -14.70 13.82
C GLU A 61 4.28 -13.59 12.95
N TYR A 62 4.79 -12.36 13.09
CA TYR A 62 4.24 -11.23 12.34
C TYR A 62 4.51 -11.34 10.84
N MET A 63 5.75 -11.61 10.44
CA MET A 63 6.08 -11.77 9.01
C MET A 63 5.46 -13.04 8.43
N ALA A 64 5.33 -14.12 9.22
CA ALA A 64 4.64 -15.33 8.78
C ALA A 64 3.14 -15.08 8.53
N LEU A 65 2.49 -14.30 9.41
CA LEU A 65 1.11 -13.86 9.23
C LEU A 65 0.97 -13.02 7.96
N LEU A 66 1.83 -12.02 7.77
CA LEU A 66 1.80 -11.21 6.55
C LEU A 66 1.99 -12.07 5.30
N ASN A 67 2.94 -13.02 5.32
CA ASN A 67 3.20 -13.92 4.20
C ASN A 67 1.99 -14.82 3.89
N SER A 68 1.24 -15.28 4.90
CA SER A 68 0.00 -16.04 4.66
C SER A 68 -1.04 -15.18 3.93
N ILE A 69 -1.19 -13.91 4.32
CA ILE A 69 -2.12 -12.98 3.71
C ILE A 69 -1.68 -12.58 2.30
N TRP A 70 -0.37 -12.42 2.06
CA TRP A 70 0.14 -12.18 0.70
C TRP A 70 -0.09 -13.40 -0.22
N ASN A 71 0.04 -14.61 0.30
CA ASN A 71 -0.28 -15.83 -0.44
C ASN A 71 -1.77 -15.91 -0.79
N GLU A 72 -2.67 -15.61 0.15
CA GLU A 72 -4.11 -15.54 -0.12
C GLU A 72 -4.43 -14.41 -1.12
N SER A 73 -3.81 -13.25 -0.97
CA SER A 73 -3.95 -12.17 -1.94
C SER A 73 -3.53 -12.59 -3.35
N TYR A 74 -2.47 -13.41 -3.48
CA TYR A 74 -2.04 -13.98 -4.76
C TYR A 74 -3.08 -14.94 -5.34
N VAL A 75 -3.70 -15.78 -4.51
CA VAL A 75 -4.77 -16.70 -4.92
C VAL A 75 -6.00 -15.92 -5.41
N MET A 76 -6.38 -14.88 -4.70
CA MET A 76 -7.53 -14.05 -5.03
C MET A 76 -7.32 -13.19 -6.28
N LEU A 77 -6.08 -12.77 -6.55
CA LEU A 77 -5.76 -11.93 -7.71
C LEU A 77 -5.89 -12.69 -9.04
N MET A 78 -6.48 -12.00 -10.01
CA MET A 78 -6.42 -12.39 -11.41
C MET A 78 -4.98 -12.35 -11.95
N ASN A 79 -4.69 -13.08 -13.02
CA ASN A 79 -3.40 -12.96 -13.70
C ASN A 79 -3.18 -11.53 -14.23
N GLY A 80 -2.02 -10.95 -13.96
CA GLY A 80 -1.72 -9.55 -14.26
C GLY A 80 -2.30 -8.54 -13.24
N GLY A 81 -2.96 -9.01 -12.17
CA GLY A 81 -3.45 -8.17 -11.07
C GLY A 81 -2.33 -7.65 -10.17
N TYR A 82 -2.62 -6.61 -9.40
CA TYR A 82 -1.64 -5.89 -8.58
C TYR A 82 -1.93 -6.01 -7.09
N LEU A 83 -0.86 -6.02 -6.30
CA LEU A 83 -0.92 -5.83 -4.85
C LEU A 83 -0.16 -4.55 -4.50
N ALA A 84 -0.84 -3.62 -3.82
CA ALA A 84 -0.32 -2.37 -3.32
C ALA A 84 -0.35 -2.35 -1.79
N ILE A 85 0.82 -2.30 -1.15
CA ILE A 85 0.98 -2.35 0.31
C ILE A 85 1.49 -1.01 0.79
N ASN A 86 0.68 -0.28 1.56
CA ASN A 86 1.13 0.93 2.24
C ASN A 86 1.68 0.59 3.61
N VAL A 87 2.93 0.93 3.86
CA VAL A 87 3.61 0.62 5.12
C VAL A 87 4.67 1.66 5.45
N GLY A 88 4.76 2.04 6.71
CA GLY A 88 5.82 2.92 7.24
C GLY A 88 6.89 2.16 7.99
N SER A 89 8.05 2.76 8.12
CA SER A 89 9.05 2.30 9.09
C SER A 89 8.48 2.43 10.50
N VAL A 90 8.83 1.50 11.35
CA VAL A 90 8.40 1.47 12.74
C VAL A 90 9.57 1.85 13.64
N LEU A 91 9.33 2.78 14.57
CA LEU A 91 10.26 3.11 15.64
C LEU A 91 9.79 2.47 16.93
N ASP A 92 10.56 1.56 17.48
CA ASP A 92 10.29 0.93 18.76
C ASP A 92 11.52 0.94 19.66
N ASN A 93 11.35 1.41 20.90
CA ASN A 93 12.43 1.51 21.89
C ASN A 93 13.74 2.15 21.37
N GLY A 94 13.64 3.15 20.48
CA GLY A 94 14.78 3.85 19.89
C GLY A 94 15.43 3.14 18.69
N PHE A 95 14.85 2.04 18.20
CA PHE A 95 15.32 1.33 17.01
C PHE A 95 14.32 1.41 15.88
N HIS A 96 14.82 1.66 14.67
CA HIS A 96 14.02 1.61 13.45
C HIS A 96 13.95 0.19 12.89
N TYR A 97 12.74 -0.24 12.57
CA TYR A 97 12.48 -1.49 11.85
C TYR A 97 12.20 -1.14 10.39
N PRO A 98 12.98 -1.70 9.44
CA PRO A 98 12.81 -1.44 8.01
C PRO A 98 11.69 -2.30 7.42
N LEU A 99 10.48 -2.17 7.95
CA LEU A 99 9.35 -3.05 7.64
C LEU A 99 9.03 -3.10 6.13
N GLY A 100 9.16 -1.97 5.44
CA GLY A 100 8.92 -1.92 3.99
C GLY A 100 9.92 -2.76 3.21
N GLU A 101 11.19 -2.67 3.57
CA GLU A 101 12.29 -3.42 2.97
C GLU A 101 12.18 -4.92 3.28
N ASP A 102 11.77 -5.27 4.50
CA ASP A 102 11.55 -6.67 4.89
C ASP A 102 10.40 -7.29 4.08
N ILE A 103 9.27 -6.58 3.92
CA ILE A 103 8.16 -7.02 3.08
C ILE A 103 8.61 -7.21 1.62
N ILE A 104 9.34 -6.25 1.05
CA ILE A 104 9.86 -6.36 -0.32
C ILE A 104 10.73 -7.62 -0.44
N THR A 105 11.60 -7.85 0.53
CA THR A 105 12.52 -8.99 0.55
C THR A 105 11.76 -10.31 0.59
N GLU A 106 10.74 -10.43 1.44
CA GLU A 106 9.92 -11.65 1.54
C GLU A 106 9.08 -11.89 0.26
N LEU A 107 8.47 -10.86 -0.29
CA LEU A 107 7.73 -10.96 -1.55
C LEU A 107 8.66 -11.41 -2.69
N TYR A 108 9.86 -10.84 -2.79
CA TYR A 108 10.84 -11.17 -3.81
C TYR A 108 11.35 -12.62 -3.65
N LYS A 109 11.70 -13.03 -2.43
CA LYS A 109 12.17 -14.40 -2.13
C LYS A 109 11.13 -15.47 -2.45
N SER A 110 9.84 -15.15 -2.37
CA SER A 110 8.77 -16.09 -2.68
C SER A 110 8.79 -16.55 -4.14
N GLY A 111 9.41 -15.78 -5.04
CA GLY A 111 9.47 -16.05 -6.48
C GLY A 111 8.12 -15.94 -7.21
N LYS A 112 7.05 -15.54 -6.51
CA LYS A 112 5.69 -15.45 -7.06
C LYS A 112 5.35 -14.07 -7.61
N TRP A 113 6.01 -13.01 -7.10
CA TRP A 113 5.67 -11.63 -7.38
C TRP A 113 6.66 -10.96 -8.29
N GLU A 114 6.16 -10.25 -9.29
CA GLU A 114 6.96 -9.29 -10.06
C GLU A 114 6.98 -7.96 -9.28
N TYR A 115 8.16 -7.53 -8.85
CA TYR A 115 8.31 -6.20 -8.25
C TYR A 115 8.17 -5.13 -9.33
N VAL A 116 7.20 -4.23 -9.14
CA VAL A 116 6.94 -3.14 -10.09
C VAL A 116 7.66 -1.88 -9.67
N LYS A 117 7.36 -1.37 -8.47
CA LYS A 117 7.91 -0.11 -7.96
C LYS A 117 7.54 0.11 -6.49
N THR A 118 8.29 0.98 -5.82
CA THR A 118 7.85 1.63 -4.59
C THR A 118 7.51 3.10 -4.88
N ILE A 119 6.30 3.52 -4.49
CA ILE A 119 5.89 4.92 -4.44
C ILE A 119 6.05 5.38 -2.99
N PHE A 120 6.60 6.58 -2.78
CA PHE A 120 6.77 7.15 -1.46
C PHE A 120 5.62 8.12 -1.17
N TRP A 121 4.79 7.79 -0.20
CA TRP A 121 3.83 8.73 0.33
C TRP A 121 4.56 9.69 1.27
N ASN A 122 4.72 10.93 0.85
CA ASN A 122 5.25 12.02 1.67
C ASN A 122 4.08 12.67 2.44
N LYS A 123 4.15 12.62 3.76
CA LYS A 123 3.11 13.13 4.67
C LYS A 123 3.20 14.64 4.84
N VAL A 124 3.16 15.37 3.73
CA VAL A 124 3.20 16.82 3.75
C VAL A 124 1.87 17.35 4.28
N THR A 125 1.94 18.10 5.36
CA THR A 125 0.81 18.90 5.82
C THR A 125 1.12 20.36 5.53
N ALA A 126 0.33 21.01 4.71
CA ALA A 126 0.49 22.43 4.41
C ALA A 126 0.52 23.24 5.71
N GLY A 127 1.70 23.71 6.10
CA GLY A 127 1.92 24.57 7.26
C GLY A 127 1.86 23.91 8.65
N VAL A 128 1.56 22.63 8.78
CA VAL A 128 1.56 21.93 10.07
C VAL A 128 2.86 21.16 10.24
N LYS A 129 3.75 21.65 11.09
CA LYS A 129 4.85 20.84 11.59
C LYS A 129 4.26 19.67 12.35
N ARG A 130 4.53 18.44 11.93
CA ARG A 130 4.13 17.26 12.67
C ARG A 130 4.75 17.36 14.06
N ALA A 131 3.92 17.57 15.09
CA ALA A 131 4.36 17.55 16.47
C ALA A 131 4.83 16.12 16.79
N GLY A 132 6.11 15.96 16.97
CA GLY A 132 6.76 14.72 17.35
C GLY A 132 8.16 15.06 17.80
N SER A 133 8.82 14.16 18.48
CA SER A 133 10.20 14.34 18.92
C SER A 133 11.11 14.45 17.70
N VAL A 134 11.26 15.68 17.19
CA VAL A 134 12.27 15.98 16.19
C VAL A 134 13.53 16.34 16.93
N ILE A 135 14.55 15.55 16.79
CA ILE A 135 15.87 15.96 17.22
C ILE A 135 16.36 16.99 16.22
N GLN A 136 16.27 18.25 16.62
CA GLN A 136 16.60 19.37 15.76
C GLN A 136 18.12 19.53 15.54
N HIS A 137 18.92 18.96 16.44
CA HIS A 137 20.37 19.05 16.41
C HIS A 137 20.97 17.65 16.50
N PRO A 138 21.13 16.97 15.34
CA PRO A 138 21.80 15.68 15.32
C PRO A 138 23.24 15.83 15.82
N TYR A 139 23.66 14.91 16.66
CA TYR A 139 25.04 14.85 17.18
C TYR A 139 25.62 13.45 16.93
N PRO A 140 26.94 13.29 16.91
CA PRO A 140 27.55 12.00 16.67
C PRO A 140 26.97 10.91 17.56
N ALA A 141 26.67 9.74 16.97
CA ALA A 141 26.08 8.57 17.57
C ALA A 141 24.58 8.66 17.94
N TYR A 142 23.88 9.76 17.65
CA TYR A 142 22.44 9.85 17.91
C TYR A 142 21.72 10.77 16.92
N TRP A 143 20.82 10.17 16.11
CA TRP A 143 19.97 10.92 15.19
C TRP A 143 18.68 10.16 14.89
N HIS A 144 17.54 10.70 15.32
CA HIS A 144 16.22 10.11 15.08
C HIS A 144 15.28 11.12 14.42
N PRO A 145 15.30 11.23 13.09
CA PRO A 145 14.37 12.10 12.38
C PRO A 145 12.94 11.54 12.45
N ASN A 146 11.96 12.43 12.32
CA ASN A 146 10.57 12.03 12.18
C ASN A 146 10.37 11.15 10.93
N ILE A 147 9.49 10.15 11.05
CA ILE A 147 9.06 9.32 9.93
C ILE A 147 8.04 10.14 9.12
N MET A 148 8.52 10.79 8.07
CA MET A 148 7.71 11.66 7.20
C MET A 148 7.19 10.95 5.96
N THR A 149 7.68 9.76 5.67
CA THR A 149 7.31 8.98 4.48
C THR A 149 6.79 7.61 4.84
N GLU A 150 5.94 7.07 3.98
CA GLU A 150 5.58 5.66 3.95
C GLU A 150 5.82 5.09 2.56
N HIS A 151 6.06 3.79 2.48
CA HIS A 151 6.20 3.06 1.24
C HIS A 151 4.83 2.58 0.76
N ILE A 152 4.55 2.78 -0.51
CA ILE A 152 3.49 2.08 -1.23
C ILE A 152 4.18 1.10 -2.16
N ILE A 153 4.32 -0.13 -1.69
CA ILE A 153 5.02 -1.20 -2.40
C ILE A 153 4.07 -1.76 -3.43
N LEU A 154 4.47 -1.73 -4.70
CA LEU A 154 3.71 -2.29 -5.81
C LEU A 154 4.38 -3.55 -6.32
N VAL A 155 3.65 -4.66 -6.28
CA VAL A 155 4.01 -5.93 -6.91
C VAL A 155 2.85 -6.42 -7.78
N ARG A 156 3.14 -7.29 -8.72
CA ARG A 156 2.18 -7.81 -9.70
C ARG A 156 2.22 -9.34 -9.74
N LYS A 157 1.07 -9.96 -9.90
CA LYS A 157 0.96 -11.36 -10.28
C LYS A 157 1.29 -11.52 -11.76
N GLU A 158 2.08 -12.52 -12.12
CA GLU A 158 2.38 -12.83 -13.52
C GLU A 158 1.11 -12.92 -14.36
N GLY A 159 1.18 -12.39 -15.58
CA GLY A 159 0.04 -12.42 -16.50
C GLY A 159 0.09 -11.29 -17.53
N PRO A 160 -0.96 -11.14 -18.34
CA PRO A 160 -1.00 -10.13 -19.39
C PRO A 160 -0.89 -8.72 -18.82
N ILE A 161 -0.22 -7.84 -19.57
CA ILE A 161 -0.24 -6.40 -19.29
C ILE A 161 -1.62 -5.88 -19.71
N ARG A 162 -2.24 -5.14 -18.81
CA ARG A 162 -3.59 -4.60 -19.00
C ARG A 162 -3.50 -3.22 -19.65
N GLU A 163 -4.55 -2.87 -20.39
CA GLU A 163 -4.66 -1.54 -21.00
C GLU A 163 -4.73 -0.46 -19.91
N PRO A 164 -3.95 0.62 -20.06
CA PRO A 164 -3.93 1.70 -19.09
C PRO A 164 -5.21 2.54 -19.14
N ASN A 165 -5.61 3.09 -17.99
CA ASN A 165 -6.64 4.11 -17.95
C ASN A 165 -6.11 5.43 -18.51
N SER A 166 -6.69 5.92 -19.59
CA SER A 166 -6.24 7.13 -20.29
C SER A 166 -6.50 8.42 -19.53
N ASP A 167 -7.39 8.39 -18.53
CA ASP A 167 -7.83 9.55 -17.74
C ASP A 167 -7.08 9.73 -16.42
N VAL A 168 -6.02 8.95 -16.20
CA VAL A 168 -5.17 9.07 -15.00
C VAL A 168 -4.27 10.28 -15.10
N PRO A 169 -4.30 11.20 -14.10
CA PRO A 169 -3.43 12.36 -14.09
C PRO A 169 -1.94 11.99 -14.12
N LYS A 170 -1.16 12.67 -14.95
CA LYS A 170 0.28 12.40 -15.13
C LYS A 170 1.09 12.57 -13.83
N GLU A 171 0.67 13.47 -12.96
CA GLU A 171 1.30 13.69 -11.66
C GLU A 171 1.20 12.47 -10.73
N TRP A 172 0.22 11.58 -10.95
CA TRP A 172 0.12 10.33 -10.17
C TRP A 172 1.17 9.29 -10.61
N MET A 173 1.77 9.47 -11.78
CA MET A 173 2.87 8.63 -12.25
C MET A 173 4.20 8.95 -11.56
N GLN A 174 4.26 10.01 -10.74
CA GLN A 174 5.45 10.35 -9.98
C GLN A 174 5.70 9.34 -8.85
N PRO A 175 6.97 9.03 -8.53
CA PRO A 175 7.30 8.09 -7.47
C PRO A 175 7.14 8.67 -6.06
N VAL A 176 6.80 9.94 -5.93
CA VAL A 176 6.54 10.61 -4.65
C VAL A 176 5.16 11.24 -4.70
N TRP A 177 4.32 10.90 -3.73
CA TRP A 177 2.99 11.45 -3.56
C TRP A 177 2.91 12.31 -2.30
N ASP A 178 2.64 13.59 -2.47
CA ASP A 178 2.37 14.51 -1.38
C ASP A 178 0.90 14.41 -0.99
N LEU A 179 0.60 13.72 0.12
CA LEU A 179 -0.74 13.56 0.65
C LEU A 179 -0.76 13.91 2.14
N ALA A 180 -1.74 14.72 2.54
CA ALA A 180 -1.92 15.03 3.95
C ALA A 180 -2.41 13.80 4.73
N PRO A 181 -1.82 13.47 5.89
CA PRO A 181 -2.31 12.41 6.74
C PRO A 181 -3.68 12.79 7.34
N VAL A 182 -4.53 11.78 7.55
CA VAL A 182 -5.83 11.97 8.20
C VAL A 182 -5.63 11.93 9.73
N PRO A 183 -6.14 12.91 10.48
CA PRO A 183 -6.08 12.85 11.93
C PRO A 183 -6.89 11.65 12.47
N PRO A 184 -6.37 10.84 13.42
CA PRO A 184 -7.05 9.67 13.95
C PRO A 184 -8.47 9.93 14.45
N LYS A 185 -8.69 11.11 15.06
CA LYS A 185 -10.00 11.53 15.59
C LYS A 185 -11.07 11.71 14.51
N THR A 186 -10.68 11.92 13.25
CA THR A 186 -11.62 12.20 12.15
C THR A 186 -12.45 10.97 11.79
N VAL A 187 -11.87 9.77 11.89
CA VAL A 187 -12.50 8.51 11.47
C VAL A 187 -12.56 7.47 12.58
N ASN A 188 -12.25 7.86 13.81
CA ASN A 188 -12.23 6.97 14.99
C ASN A 188 -11.43 5.67 14.74
N HIS A 189 -10.28 5.81 14.09
CA HIS A 189 -9.35 4.73 13.79
C HIS A 189 -7.94 5.19 14.16
N PRO A 190 -7.10 4.35 14.78
CA PRO A 190 -5.79 4.77 15.29
C PRO A 190 -4.79 5.19 14.22
N ALA A 191 -4.85 4.60 13.04
CA ALA A 191 -3.92 4.88 11.94
C ALA A 191 -4.64 4.90 10.58
N PRO A 192 -5.51 5.90 10.33
CA PRO A 192 -6.19 5.98 9.05
C PRO A 192 -5.24 6.54 7.98
N TYR A 193 -5.20 5.91 6.82
CA TYR A 193 -4.60 6.56 5.65
C TYR A 193 -5.64 7.36 4.86
N PRO A 194 -5.22 8.40 4.09
CA PRO A 194 -6.14 9.23 3.35
C PRO A 194 -6.85 8.46 2.23
N GLU A 195 -8.13 8.73 2.00
CA GLU A 195 -8.91 8.12 0.91
C GLU A 195 -8.31 8.38 -0.47
N ASP A 196 -7.57 9.49 -0.63
CA ASP A 196 -6.85 9.80 -1.87
C ASP A 196 -5.86 8.70 -2.27
N LEU A 197 -5.26 7.99 -1.30
CA LEU A 197 -4.28 6.94 -1.57
C LEU A 197 -4.92 5.75 -2.31
N PRO A 198 -5.92 5.04 -1.73
CA PRO A 198 -6.59 3.96 -2.43
C PRO A 198 -7.35 4.46 -3.67
N HIS A 199 -7.90 5.67 -3.66
CA HIS A 199 -8.56 6.26 -4.83
C HIS A 199 -7.62 6.34 -6.04
N ARG A 200 -6.38 6.81 -5.87
CA ARG A 200 -5.38 6.86 -6.93
C ARG A 200 -5.04 5.46 -7.44
N LEU A 201 -4.72 4.54 -6.52
CA LEU A 201 -4.34 3.17 -6.87
C LEU A 201 -5.47 2.44 -7.61
N ILE A 202 -6.71 2.54 -7.12
CA ILE A 202 -7.87 1.91 -7.76
C ILE A 202 -8.05 2.47 -9.17
N ARG A 203 -7.99 3.77 -9.34
CA ARG A 203 -8.16 4.39 -10.64
C ARG A 203 -7.01 4.09 -11.62
N MET A 204 -5.79 3.90 -11.11
CA MET A 204 -4.63 3.55 -11.93
C MET A 204 -4.63 2.09 -12.38
N PHE A 205 -5.11 1.17 -11.55
CA PHE A 205 -4.89 -0.26 -11.73
C PHE A 205 -6.16 -1.10 -11.93
N THR A 206 -7.35 -0.47 -11.99
CA THR A 206 -8.60 -1.18 -12.21
C THR A 206 -9.50 -0.46 -13.22
N GLN A 207 -10.35 -1.24 -13.91
CA GLN A 207 -11.47 -0.72 -14.71
C GLN A 207 -12.76 -0.67 -13.87
N GLU A 208 -13.81 0.01 -14.36
CA GLU A 208 -15.13 -0.02 -13.73
C GLU A 208 -15.66 -1.45 -13.62
N GLU A 209 -16.47 -1.70 -12.59
CA GLU A 209 -17.06 -3.01 -12.25
C GLU A 209 -16.07 -4.08 -11.77
N GLU A 210 -14.77 -3.88 -11.91
CA GLU A 210 -13.77 -4.82 -11.41
C GLU A 210 -13.74 -4.87 -9.88
N TRP A 211 -13.13 -5.94 -9.35
CA TRP A 211 -13.04 -6.20 -7.93
C TRP A 211 -11.75 -5.69 -7.31
N VAL A 212 -11.90 -5.00 -6.18
CA VAL A 212 -10.81 -4.55 -5.32
C VAL A 212 -10.91 -5.26 -3.97
N MET A 213 -9.79 -5.69 -3.42
CA MET A 213 -9.72 -6.33 -2.10
C MET A 213 -8.86 -5.52 -1.13
N ASP A 214 -9.29 -5.46 0.13
CA ASP A 214 -8.48 -4.96 1.25
C ASP A 214 -8.44 -6.01 2.37
N PRO A 215 -7.30 -6.72 2.54
CA PRO A 215 -7.14 -7.72 3.60
C PRO A 215 -7.11 -7.15 5.02
N PHE A 216 -6.90 -5.83 5.19
CA PHE A 216 -6.88 -5.14 6.49
C PHE A 216 -7.78 -3.90 6.43
N ASN A 217 -9.05 -4.10 6.14
CA ASN A 217 -9.98 -3.05 5.73
C ASN A 217 -10.19 -1.93 6.77
N GLY A 218 -10.01 -2.21 8.05
CA GLY A 218 -10.14 -1.24 9.13
C GLY A 218 -11.43 -0.41 9.03
N ALA A 219 -11.30 0.90 8.99
CA ALA A 219 -12.40 1.84 8.82
C ALA A 219 -13.00 1.89 7.40
N GLY A 220 -12.54 1.06 6.46
CA GLY A 220 -13.13 0.92 5.13
C GLY A 220 -12.73 1.99 4.12
N ALA A 221 -11.51 2.54 4.20
CA ALA A 221 -11.06 3.55 3.25
C ALA A 221 -10.98 3.01 1.81
N THR A 222 -10.40 1.82 1.64
CA THR A 222 -10.28 1.15 0.34
C THR A 222 -11.65 0.79 -0.23
N THR A 223 -12.50 0.11 0.55
CA THR A 223 -13.82 -0.31 0.08
C THR A 223 -14.72 0.87 -0.24
N LYS A 224 -14.61 1.99 0.51
CA LYS A 224 -15.32 3.24 0.19
C LYS A 224 -14.82 3.84 -1.13
N ALA A 225 -13.51 3.96 -1.31
CA ALA A 225 -12.93 4.49 -2.54
C ALA A 225 -13.31 3.65 -3.77
N ALA A 226 -13.36 2.32 -3.63
CA ALA A 226 -13.81 1.42 -4.69
C ALA A 226 -15.27 1.70 -5.08
N THR A 227 -16.17 1.81 -4.10
CA THR A 227 -17.58 2.14 -4.33
C THR A 227 -17.73 3.49 -5.02
N ASP A 228 -17.01 4.51 -4.57
CA ASP A 228 -17.09 5.87 -5.13
C ASP A 228 -16.60 5.95 -6.58
N LEU A 229 -15.75 5.00 -6.96
CA LEU A 229 -15.20 4.88 -8.30
C LEU A 229 -15.93 3.88 -9.21
N GLY A 230 -17.03 3.30 -8.77
CA GLY A 230 -17.77 2.33 -9.57
C GLY A 230 -17.13 0.93 -9.65
N ARG A 231 -16.33 0.55 -8.64
CA ARG A 231 -15.71 -0.77 -8.53
C ARG A 231 -16.43 -1.60 -7.48
N SER A 232 -16.45 -2.91 -7.69
CA SER A 232 -16.85 -3.85 -6.64
C SER A 232 -15.72 -4.03 -5.64
N SER A 233 -16.03 -4.36 -4.39
CA SER A 233 -14.99 -4.52 -3.38
C SER A 233 -15.30 -5.57 -2.33
N ILE A 234 -14.24 -6.14 -1.75
CA ILE A 234 -14.29 -6.99 -0.57
C ILE A 234 -13.23 -6.54 0.43
N GLY A 235 -13.63 -6.34 1.68
CA GLY A 235 -12.74 -5.95 2.77
C GLY A 235 -12.87 -6.87 3.96
N PHE A 236 -11.74 -7.27 4.55
CA PHE A 236 -11.66 -8.16 5.70
C PHE A 236 -11.20 -7.38 6.94
N ASP A 237 -11.78 -7.69 8.07
CA ASP A 237 -11.27 -7.26 9.37
C ASP A 237 -11.71 -8.26 10.45
N ILE A 238 -10.86 -8.48 11.44
CA ILE A 238 -11.13 -9.38 12.56
C ILE A 238 -11.90 -8.70 13.69
N GLU A 239 -11.99 -7.36 13.66
CA GLU A 239 -12.59 -6.56 14.71
C GLU A 239 -14.00 -6.11 14.36
N LYS A 240 -15.00 -6.57 15.11
CA LYS A 240 -16.43 -6.19 14.93
C LYS A 240 -16.66 -4.69 14.88
N LYS A 241 -15.90 -3.91 15.69
CA LYS A 241 -16.02 -2.44 15.72
C LYS A 241 -15.64 -1.82 14.38
N TYR A 242 -14.61 -2.33 13.69
CA TYR A 242 -14.17 -1.83 12.40
C TYR A 242 -15.11 -2.26 11.27
N ILE A 243 -15.66 -3.46 11.35
CA ILE A 243 -16.74 -3.89 10.44
C ILE A 243 -17.94 -2.93 10.50
N ALA A 244 -18.39 -2.57 11.70
CA ALA A 244 -19.49 -1.61 11.87
C ALA A 244 -19.14 -0.21 11.32
N LEU A 245 -17.92 0.25 11.58
CA LEU A 245 -17.42 1.53 11.09
C LEU A 245 -17.31 1.55 9.56
N ALA A 246 -16.74 0.52 8.95
CA ALA A 246 -16.66 0.40 7.50
C ALA A 246 -18.03 0.36 6.83
N LYS A 247 -18.99 -0.41 7.38
CA LYS A 247 -20.39 -0.42 6.90
C LYS A 247 -21.08 0.94 7.01
N SER A 248 -20.82 1.68 8.08
CA SER A 248 -21.34 3.06 8.25
C SER A 248 -20.72 3.99 7.20
N ARG A 249 -19.41 3.88 6.96
CA ARG A 249 -18.69 4.71 6.00
C ARG A 249 -19.19 4.53 4.57
N GLN A 250 -19.61 3.32 4.17
CA GLN A 250 -20.19 3.10 2.84
C GLN A 250 -21.43 3.97 2.55
N LYS A 251 -22.16 4.37 3.59
CA LYS A 251 -23.35 5.22 3.49
C LYS A 251 -23.04 6.71 3.46
N SER A 252 -21.81 7.11 3.77
CA SER A 252 -21.40 8.51 3.83
C SER A 252 -21.24 9.09 2.41
N PRO A 253 -21.52 10.39 2.22
CA PRO A 253 -21.19 11.06 0.97
C PRO A 253 -19.70 10.92 0.64
N THR A 254 -19.36 10.87 -0.64
CA THR A 254 -17.98 10.84 -1.12
C THR A 254 -17.20 12.02 -0.56
N SER A 255 -16.14 11.73 0.20
CA SER A 255 -15.25 12.76 0.77
C SER A 255 -14.24 13.28 -0.25
N VAL A 256 -13.94 12.47 -1.26
CA VAL A 256 -13.10 12.84 -2.39
C VAL A 256 -13.96 13.62 -3.38
N ARG A 257 -14.01 14.96 -3.22
CA ARG A 257 -14.44 15.79 -4.33
C ARG A 257 -13.42 15.57 -5.44
N PRO A 258 -13.84 15.16 -6.66
CA PRO A 258 -12.96 15.30 -7.80
C PRO A 258 -12.62 16.80 -7.85
N LYS A 259 -11.42 17.18 -7.41
CA LYS A 259 -10.89 18.50 -7.80
C LYS A 259 -11.05 18.48 -9.30
N GLN A 260 -11.87 19.39 -9.81
CA GLN A 260 -11.92 19.62 -11.24
C GLN A 260 -10.46 19.83 -11.66
N LEU A 261 -9.85 18.76 -12.14
CA LEU A 261 -8.53 18.82 -12.72
C LEU A 261 -8.71 19.79 -13.90
N LYS A 262 -8.19 21.00 -13.74
CA LYS A 262 -7.94 21.84 -14.91
C LYS A 262 -7.01 20.99 -15.75
N VAL A 263 -7.56 20.32 -16.72
CA VAL A 263 -6.79 19.70 -17.81
C VAL A 263 -6.06 20.86 -18.47
N VAL A 264 -4.83 21.08 -18.08
CA VAL A 264 -3.94 21.97 -18.83
C VAL A 264 -3.64 21.19 -20.10
N PRO A 265 -4.11 21.63 -21.26
CA PRO A 265 -3.82 20.92 -22.51
C PRO A 265 -2.30 20.92 -22.68
N VAL A 266 -1.68 19.76 -22.59
CA VAL A 266 -0.26 19.61 -22.89
C VAL A 266 -0.13 19.78 -24.38
N ASN A 267 0.47 20.90 -24.79
CA ASN A 267 0.80 21.13 -26.18
C ASN A 267 1.73 20.00 -26.65
N ALA A 268 1.39 19.38 -27.78
CA ALA A 268 2.20 18.32 -28.39
C ALA A 268 3.66 18.75 -28.70
N LYS A 269 3.97 20.04 -28.58
CA LYS A 269 5.32 20.60 -28.75
C LYS A 269 6.24 20.40 -27.54
N ASP A 270 5.72 19.98 -26.38
CA ASP A 270 6.51 19.75 -25.17
C ASP A 270 7.08 18.33 -25.09
N PHE A 271 6.79 17.48 -26.06
CA PHE A 271 7.48 16.22 -26.25
C PHE A 271 8.84 16.47 -26.92
N VAL A 272 9.87 16.68 -26.10
CA VAL A 272 11.25 16.52 -26.57
C VAL A 272 11.40 15.06 -26.97
N ALA A 273 11.55 14.82 -28.27
CA ALA A 273 11.85 13.51 -28.81
C ALA A 273 13.05 12.94 -28.03
N GLY A 274 12.87 11.78 -27.40
CA GLY A 274 13.97 11.08 -26.73
C GLY A 274 15.15 10.92 -27.69
N PRO A 275 16.37 10.79 -27.19
CA PRO A 275 17.58 10.77 -27.99
C PRO A 275 17.44 9.71 -29.09
N SER A 276 17.58 10.15 -30.34
CA SER A 276 17.64 9.29 -31.52
C SER A 276 18.63 8.15 -31.30
N LYS A 277 18.24 6.95 -31.71
CA LYS A 277 19.04 5.70 -31.66
C LYS A 277 20.50 5.95 -31.97
N GLY A 278 21.31 6.16 -30.94
CA GLY A 278 22.76 6.21 -31.06
C GLY A 278 23.29 4.82 -31.45
N LYS A 279 24.08 4.79 -32.52
CA LYS A 279 24.76 3.61 -33.04
C LYS A 279 25.41 2.79 -31.92
N THR A 280 25.09 1.50 -31.89
CA THR A 280 25.81 0.47 -31.13
C THR A 280 27.31 0.57 -31.41
N ARG A 281 28.07 1.00 -30.43
CA ARG A 281 29.54 0.80 -30.46
C ARG A 281 29.80 -0.61 -30.00
N HIS A 282 30.19 -1.47 -30.94
CA HIS A 282 30.81 -2.75 -30.68
C HIS A 282 32.17 -2.56 -29.98
N GLY A 283 32.38 -3.33 -28.96
CA GLY A 283 33.61 -3.98 -28.59
C GLY A 283 34.83 -3.11 -28.27
N ALA A 284 35.14 -2.97 -26.97
CA ALA A 284 36.52 -2.89 -26.54
C ALA A 284 36.72 -3.97 -25.47
N GLY A 285 37.49 -4.98 -25.84
CA GLY A 285 37.82 -6.12 -25.00
C GLY A 285 38.64 -5.71 -23.78
N LEU A 286 38.27 -6.26 -22.63
CA LEU A 286 39.04 -6.23 -21.41
C LEU A 286 40.27 -7.16 -21.59
N GLY A 287 41.43 -6.56 -21.84
CA GLY A 287 42.71 -7.25 -21.82
C GLY A 287 43.06 -7.65 -20.39
N VAL A 288 43.11 -8.95 -20.16
CA VAL A 288 43.67 -9.53 -18.93
C VAL A 288 45.19 -9.31 -18.97
N ARG A 289 45.72 -8.45 -18.08
CA ARG A 289 47.17 -8.45 -17.81
C ARG A 289 47.49 -9.51 -16.77
N LYS A 290 48.18 -10.56 -17.23
CA LYS A 290 48.97 -11.43 -16.35
C LYS A 290 50.22 -10.67 -15.90
N LYS A 291 50.39 -10.55 -14.58
CA LYS A 291 51.67 -10.77 -13.89
C LYS A 291 51.39 -11.08 -12.44
#